data_0b832b0f146a3cd88d3c7b51390ed640
#
_entry.id   0b832b0f146a3cd88d3c7b51390ed640
#
_cell.length_a   1.000
_cell.length_b   1.000
_cell.length_c   1.000
_cell.angle_alpha   90.00
_cell.angle_beta   90.00
_cell.angle_gamma   90.00
#
_symmetry.space_group_name_H-M   'P 1'
#
loop_
_entity.id
_entity.type
_entity.pdbx_description
1 polymer ?
#
loop_
_entity_poly.entity_id
_entity_poly.type
_entity_poly.pdbx_seq_one_letter_code
_entity_poly.pdbx_strand_id
1 'polypeptide(L)'
;MIDIENMTILIVDDMESMRKSIRGMLKMLHIGKTIRHAENGKEGWKILNEIPVDMAIIDWNMPIMKGIELLELIRNDKRFRDMPVIMITAEAEKKIVVEAAESDIDGYLLKPLTTQSLDERIHSVIRLANEPAKATAHLLKARECEEQGDITQAIQEIKEALKERPNSSRILRKLGQLYAMKDNDDVAEKCFLKAVAVNSQDAISRYILSELYLKKDNLAAAVKYYDQAIAISPRNIASGVDLGNTLMKRGMGTQALEIFQKVLMHSGKNLVHVEKAAECCLEAGEHGHARKLLESVIEANPERYDLMYKLATLCEQD
;
A
#
# COMPACT_ATOMS: atom_id res chain seq x y z
N MET A 1 3.81 15.10 -23.01
CA MET A 1 2.99 14.14 -23.80
C MET A 1 3.90 12.98 -24.18
N ILE A 2 3.52 11.75 -23.86
CA ILE A 2 4.30 10.54 -24.14
C ILE A 2 4.03 10.14 -25.60
N ASP A 3 5.11 10.02 -26.38
CA ASP A 3 5.04 9.53 -27.75
C ASP A 3 5.27 8.02 -27.78
N ILE A 4 4.26 7.28 -28.18
CA ILE A 4 4.21 5.82 -28.09
C ILE A 4 5.31 5.12 -28.93
N GLU A 5 5.70 5.71 -30.05
CA GLU A 5 6.76 5.17 -30.92
C GLU A 5 8.16 5.47 -30.39
N ASN A 6 8.35 6.65 -29.78
CA ASN A 6 9.67 7.14 -29.35
C ASN A 6 9.98 6.92 -27.86
N MET A 7 9.02 6.42 -27.06
CA MET A 7 9.19 6.24 -25.63
C MET A 7 10.22 5.17 -25.25
N THR A 8 10.79 5.33 -24.04
CA THR A 8 11.62 4.35 -23.37
C THR A 8 10.75 3.47 -22.46
N ILE A 9 10.77 2.15 -22.67
CA ILE A 9 9.98 1.20 -21.89
C ILE A 9 10.92 0.36 -21.01
N LEU A 10 10.59 0.22 -19.73
CA LEU A 10 11.22 -0.71 -18.82
C LEU A 10 10.35 -1.96 -18.65
N ILE A 11 10.92 -3.13 -18.91
CA ILE A 11 10.29 -4.44 -18.68
C ILE A 11 10.98 -5.06 -17.46
N VAL A 12 10.19 -5.40 -16.43
CA VAL A 12 10.66 -6.03 -15.19
C VAL A 12 9.91 -7.35 -14.99
N ASP A 13 10.61 -8.46 -15.17
CA ASP A 13 10.07 -9.83 -15.03
C ASP A 13 11.25 -10.76 -14.76
N ASP A 14 11.17 -11.70 -13.85
CA ASP A 14 12.28 -12.61 -13.52
C ASP A 14 12.55 -13.64 -14.61
N MET A 15 11.56 -13.94 -15.45
CA MET A 15 11.69 -14.89 -16.56
C MET A 15 12.24 -14.21 -17.81
N GLU A 16 13.45 -14.56 -18.23
CA GLU A 16 14.07 -14.06 -19.47
C GLU A 16 13.20 -14.31 -20.70
N SER A 17 12.54 -15.46 -20.77
CA SER A 17 11.63 -15.82 -21.86
C SER A 17 10.46 -14.83 -21.98
N MET A 18 9.91 -14.40 -20.84
CA MET A 18 8.83 -13.42 -20.81
C MET A 18 9.32 -12.04 -21.25
N ARG A 19 10.46 -11.57 -20.74
CA ARG A 19 11.07 -10.30 -21.17
C ARG A 19 11.32 -10.30 -22.69
N LYS A 20 11.82 -11.41 -23.27
CA LYS A 20 12.02 -11.56 -24.72
C LYS A 20 10.70 -11.56 -25.50
N SER A 21 9.67 -12.24 -24.96
CA SER A 21 8.33 -12.29 -25.59
C SER A 21 7.71 -10.89 -25.64
N ILE A 22 7.68 -10.17 -24.52
CA ILE A 22 7.13 -8.80 -24.46
C ILE A 22 7.90 -7.88 -25.41
N ARG A 23 9.24 -7.95 -25.41
CA ARG A 23 10.06 -7.18 -26.35
C ARG A 23 9.73 -7.50 -27.81
N GLY A 24 9.51 -8.78 -28.13
CA GLY A 24 9.11 -9.22 -29.49
C GLY A 24 7.77 -8.60 -29.90
N MET A 25 6.76 -8.65 -29.01
CA MET A 25 5.44 -8.06 -29.24
C MET A 25 5.55 -6.54 -29.45
N LEU A 26 6.29 -5.82 -28.60
CA LEU A 26 6.48 -4.37 -28.72
C LEU A 26 7.12 -3.98 -30.04
N LYS A 27 8.12 -4.75 -30.49
CA LYS A 27 8.76 -4.52 -31.82
C LYS A 27 7.80 -4.74 -32.98
N MET A 28 6.96 -5.79 -32.92
CA MET A 28 5.94 -6.04 -33.96
C MET A 28 4.90 -4.91 -34.02
N LEU A 29 4.60 -4.29 -32.91
CA LEU A 29 3.64 -3.18 -32.76
C LEU A 29 4.26 -1.81 -33.08
N HIS A 30 5.56 -1.73 -33.29
CA HIS A 30 6.31 -0.47 -33.41
C HIS A 30 6.16 0.44 -32.19
N ILE A 31 6.04 -0.15 -30.99
CA ILE A 31 5.88 0.54 -29.73
C ILE A 31 7.24 0.62 -29.01
N GLY A 32 7.64 1.83 -28.65
CA GLY A 32 8.85 2.11 -27.88
C GLY A 32 10.14 2.02 -28.68
N LYS A 33 10.88 3.10 -28.74
CA LYS A 33 12.20 3.16 -29.38
C LYS A 33 13.29 2.45 -28.60
N THR A 34 13.24 2.59 -27.28
CA THR A 34 14.22 2.03 -26.37
C THR A 34 13.53 1.09 -25.38
N ILE A 35 14.02 -0.17 -25.28
CA ILE A 35 13.48 -1.15 -24.35
C ILE A 35 14.60 -1.57 -23.39
N ARG A 36 14.38 -1.40 -22.09
CA ARG A 36 15.26 -1.81 -21.00
C ARG A 36 14.66 -3.00 -20.26
N HIS A 37 15.51 -3.81 -19.65
CA HIS A 37 15.13 -5.04 -18.96
C HIS A 37 15.70 -5.07 -17.56
N ALA A 38 14.92 -5.59 -16.61
CA ALA A 38 15.33 -5.90 -15.25
C ALA A 38 14.77 -7.27 -14.84
N GLU A 39 15.49 -8.00 -13.99
CA GLU A 39 15.14 -9.35 -13.54
C GLU A 39 14.38 -9.36 -12.22
N ASN A 40 14.32 -8.23 -11.54
CA ASN A 40 13.62 -8.05 -10.27
C ASN A 40 13.36 -6.57 -10.01
N GLY A 41 12.53 -6.28 -9.00
CA GLY A 41 12.19 -4.90 -8.66
C GLY A 41 13.38 -4.03 -8.25
N LYS A 42 14.40 -4.61 -7.60
CA LYS A 42 15.59 -3.85 -7.17
C LYS A 42 16.42 -3.37 -8.37
N GLU A 43 16.59 -4.21 -9.36
CA GLU A 43 17.27 -3.83 -10.62
C GLU A 43 16.42 -2.83 -11.42
N GLY A 44 15.09 -3.04 -11.47
CA GLY A 44 14.15 -2.08 -12.06
C GLY A 44 14.26 -0.69 -11.43
N TRP A 45 14.31 -0.61 -10.11
CA TRP A 45 14.50 0.64 -9.38
C TRP A 45 15.84 1.32 -9.68
N LYS A 46 16.92 0.52 -9.80
CA LYS A 46 18.23 1.04 -10.20
C LYS A 46 18.19 1.68 -11.59
N ILE A 47 17.59 1.00 -12.58
CA ILE A 47 17.46 1.52 -13.95
C ILE A 47 16.66 2.82 -13.98
N LEU A 48 15.55 2.92 -13.24
CA LEU A 48 14.75 4.14 -13.13
C LEU A 48 15.56 5.33 -12.62
N ASN A 49 16.52 5.10 -11.74
CA ASN A 49 17.38 6.16 -11.21
C ASN A 49 18.55 6.54 -12.16
N GLU A 50 18.89 5.69 -13.13
CA GLU A 50 20.03 5.89 -14.03
C GLU A 50 19.62 6.51 -15.36
N ILE A 51 18.43 6.20 -15.88
CA ILE A 51 17.96 6.64 -17.19
C ILE A 51 16.50 7.10 -17.15
N PRO A 52 16.10 8.03 -18.05
CA PRO A 52 14.70 8.38 -18.20
C PRO A 52 13.91 7.19 -18.79
N VAL A 53 12.80 6.87 -18.14
CA VAL A 53 11.84 5.85 -18.55
C VAL A 53 10.46 6.47 -18.64
N ASP A 54 9.75 6.25 -19.74
CA ASP A 54 8.44 6.84 -20.00
C ASP A 54 7.30 5.93 -19.56
N MET A 55 7.52 4.62 -19.50
CA MET A 55 6.54 3.62 -19.07
C MET A 55 7.24 2.37 -18.55
N ALA A 56 6.62 1.68 -17.57
CA ALA A 56 7.08 0.39 -17.08
C ALA A 56 6.02 -0.71 -17.23
N ILE A 57 6.50 -1.92 -17.55
CA ILE A 57 5.72 -3.17 -17.58
C ILE A 57 6.36 -4.09 -16.55
N ILE A 58 5.63 -4.42 -15.48
CA ILE A 58 6.20 -5.03 -14.28
C ILE A 58 5.44 -6.31 -13.93
N ASP A 59 6.15 -7.43 -13.78
CA ASP A 59 5.58 -8.65 -13.23
C ASP A 59 5.26 -8.49 -11.75
N TRP A 60 4.16 -9.10 -11.32
CA TRP A 60 3.68 -9.02 -9.94
C TRP A 60 4.59 -9.77 -8.97
N ASN A 61 4.90 -11.03 -9.31
CA ASN A 61 5.61 -11.96 -8.45
C ASN A 61 7.05 -12.18 -8.94
N MET A 62 8.00 -11.53 -8.30
CA MET A 62 9.44 -11.66 -8.59
C MET A 62 10.23 -11.90 -7.31
N PRO A 63 11.41 -12.57 -7.39
CA PRO A 63 12.33 -12.70 -6.26
C PRO A 63 12.96 -11.35 -5.90
N ILE A 64 13.57 -11.27 -4.71
CA ILE A 64 14.33 -10.12 -4.18
C ILE A 64 13.44 -8.92 -3.84
N MET A 65 12.70 -8.39 -4.82
CA MET A 65 11.74 -7.30 -4.67
C MET A 65 10.56 -7.57 -5.59
N LYS A 66 9.37 -7.68 -5.03
CA LYS A 66 8.13 -7.92 -5.78
C LYS A 66 7.75 -6.71 -6.62
N GLY A 67 6.95 -6.94 -7.68
CA GLY A 67 6.47 -5.85 -8.53
C GLY A 67 5.65 -4.80 -7.80
N ILE A 68 4.86 -5.22 -6.81
CA ILE A 68 4.07 -4.30 -5.99
C ILE A 68 4.97 -3.39 -5.12
N GLU A 69 6.06 -3.91 -4.59
CA GLU A 69 7.04 -3.13 -3.81
C GLU A 69 7.75 -2.10 -4.69
N LEU A 70 8.09 -2.49 -5.94
CA LEU A 70 8.64 -1.56 -6.93
C LEU A 70 7.63 -0.48 -7.30
N LEU A 71 6.36 -0.83 -7.51
CA LEU A 71 5.30 0.13 -7.78
C LEU A 71 5.14 1.14 -6.64
N GLU A 72 5.17 0.69 -5.39
CA GLU A 72 5.12 1.57 -4.22
C GLU A 72 6.29 2.56 -4.20
N LEU A 73 7.51 2.12 -4.51
CA LEU A 73 8.66 3.02 -4.66
C LEU A 73 8.45 4.05 -5.77
N ILE A 74 7.94 3.61 -6.94
CA ILE A 74 7.63 4.49 -8.07
C ILE A 74 6.60 5.55 -7.66
N ARG A 75 5.52 5.17 -6.98
CA ARG A 75 4.43 6.10 -6.58
C ARG A 75 4.83 7.07 -5.46
N ASN A 76 5.78 6.68 -4.62
CA ASN A 76 6.30 7.51 -3.54
C ASN A 76 7.40 8.49 -4.00
N ASP A 77 8.04 8.28 -5.14
CA ASP A 77 9.07 9.17 -5.67
C ASP A 77 8.46 10.23 -6.61
N LYS A 78 8.68 11.51 -6.32
CA LYS A 78 8.16 12.65 -7.10
C LYS A 78 8.53 12.61 -8.59
N ARG A 79 9.65 12.00 -8.93
CA ARG A 79 10.15 11.91 -10.32
C ARG A 79 9.38 10.90 -11.15
N PHE A 80 8.90 9.81 -10.53
CA PHE A 80 8.36 8.64 -11.24
C PHE A 80 6.89 8.38 -10.96
N ARG A 81 6.30 9.01 -9.94
CA ARG A 81 4.94 8.72 -9.46
C ARG A 81 3.84 8.83 -10.52
N ASP A 82 4.05 9.66 -11.55
CA ASP A 82 3.11 9.84 -12.66
C ASP A 82 3.49 9.03 -13.91
N MET A 83 4.58 8.27 -13.84
CA MET A 83 4.98 7.38 -14.92
C MET A 83 3.95 6.24 -15.07
N PRO A 84 3.44 6.01 -16.28
CA PRO A 84 2.51 4.90 -16.54
C PRO A 84 3.13 3.54 -16.19
N VAL A 85 2.38 2.71 -15.47
CA VAL A 85 2.79 1.36 -15.08
C VAL A 85 1.70 0.36 -15.43
N ILE A 86 2.07 -0.68 -16.18
CA ILE A 86 1.24 -1.86 -16.44
C ILE A 86 1.79 -3.01 -15.61
N MET A 87 0.94 -3.56 -14.72
CA MET A 87 1.28 -4.77 -13.98
C MET A 87 0.88 -6.03 -14.75
N ILE A 88 1.74 -7.05 -14.73
CA ILE A 88 1.45 -8.37 -15.32
C ILE A 88 1.30 -9.37 -14.18
N THR A 89 0.30 -10.25 -14.25
CA THR A 89 0.09 -11.28 -13.23
C THR A 89 -0.46 -12.57 -13.85
N ALA A 90 -0.08 -13.71 -13.28
CA ALA A 90 -0.65 -15.02 -13.62
C ALA A 90 -1.96 -15.32 -12.87
N GLU A 91 -2.28 -14.56 -11.82
CA GLU A 91 -3.37 -14.85 -10.92
C GLU A 91 -4.54 -13.87 -11.09
N ALA A 92 -5.73 -14.43 -11.34
CA ALA A 92 -6.99 -13.69 -11.37
C ALA A 92 -7.66 -13.60 -9.98
N GLU A 93 -6.90 -13.75 -8.90
CA GLU A 93 -7.46 -13.78 -7.54
C GLU A 93 -8.04 -12.42 -7.12
N LYS A 94 -9.20 -12.47 -6.43
CA LYS A 94 -9.85 -11.28 -5.85
C LYS A 94 -8.90 -10.42 -4.99
N LYS A 95 -7.92 -11.05 -4.35
CA LYS A 95 -6.91 -10.40 -3.51
C LYS A 95 -6.02 -9.44 -4.30
N ILE A 96 -5.57 -9.86 -5.50
CA ILE A 96 -4.72 -9.05 -6.39
C ILE A 96 -5.51 -7.87 -6.97
N VAL A 97 -6.79 -8.07 -7.28
CA VAL A 97 -7.66 -6.97 -7.78
C VAL A 97 -7.89 -5.91 -6.69
N VAL A 98 -8.01 -6.31 -5.43
CA VAL A 98 -8.13 -5.37 -4.29
C VAL A 98 -6.81 -4.63 -4.06
N GLU A 99 -5.68 -5.34 -4.05
CA GLU A 99 -4.34 -4.74 -3.95
C GLU A 99 -4.04 -3.80 -5.11
N ALA A 100 -4.39 -4.18 -6.32
CA ALA A 100 -4.24 -3.35 -7.51
C ALA A 100 -5.08 -2.06 -7.44
N ALA A 101 -6.31 -2.16 -6.94
CA ALA A 101 -7.18 -1.00 -6.77
C ALA A 101 -6.69 -0.02 -5.68
N GLU A 102 -5.92 -0.52 -4.70
CA GLU A 102 -5.31 0.28 -3.64
C GLU A 102 -3.97 0.93 -4.04
N SER A 103 -3.26 0.37 -5.04
CA SER A 103 -1.84 0.65 -5.33
C SER A 103 -1.58 1.55 -6.54
N ASP A 104 -2.55 2.36 -7.01
CA ASP A 104 -2.37 3.30 -8.12
C ASP A 104 -1.79 2.69 -9.41
N ILE A 105 -2.32 1.54 -9.81
CA ILE A 105 -1.97 0.88 -11.06
C ILE A 105 -2.70 1.52 -12.23
N ASP A 106 -1.99 1.92 -13.31
CA ASP A 106 -2.61 2.49 -14.50
C ASP A 106 -3.24 1.42 -15.40
N GLY A 107 -2.67 0.21 -15.36
CA GLY A 107 -3.20 -0.93 -16.10
C GLY A 107 -2.68 -2.27 -15.58
N TYR A 108 -3.43 -3.34 -15.85
CA TYR A 108 -2.97 -4.70 -15.59
C TYR A 108 -3.27 -5.62 -16.76
N LEU A 109 -2.48 -6.68 -16.89
CA LEU A 109 -2.64 -7.73 -17.88
C LEU A 109 -2.50 -9.10 -17.21
N LEU A 110 -3.33 -10.04 -17.63
CA LEU A 110 -3.27 -11.44 -17.18
C LEU A 110 -2.39 -12.25 -18.13
N LYS A 111 -1.55 -13.12 -17.60
CA LYS A 111 -0.85 -14.16 -18.36
C LYS A 111 -1.85 -15.27 -18.76
N PRO A 112 -1.80 -15.81 -19.99
CA PRO A 112 -0.83 -15.56 -21.03
C PRO A 112 -1.09 -14.25 -21.81
N LEU A 113 0.00 -13.53 -22.14
CA LEU A 113 -0.07 -12.28 -22.88
C LEU A 113 -0.28 -12.57 -24.37
N THR A 114 -1.10 -11.75 -25.02
CA THR A 114 -1.22 -11.69 -26.48
C THR A 114 -0.77 -10.33 -26.99
N THR A 115 -0.31 -10.27 -28.24
CA THR A 115 0.08 -9.01 -28.89
C THR A 115 -1.07 -8.01 -28.86
N GLN A 116 -2.30 -8.47 -29.12
CA GLN A 116 -3.50 -7.63 -29.09
C GLN A 116 -3.79 -7.07 -27.68
N SER A 117 -3.75 -7.92 -26.62
CA SER A 117 -4.04 -7.46 -25.26
C SER A 117 -3.00 -6.46 -24.76
N LEU A 118 -1.73 -6.65 -25.15
CA LEU A 118 -0.64 -5.74 -24.82
C LEU A 118 -0.82 -4.38 -25.53
N ASP A 119 -1.13 -4.41 -26.84
CA ASP A 119 -1.38 -3.23 -27.68
C ASP A 119 -2.52 -2.37 -27.11
N GLU A 120 -3.69 -2.97 -26.96
CA GLU A 120 -4.89 -2.29 -26.43
C GLU A 120 -4.61 -1.65 -25.05
N ARG A 121 -3.88 -2.36 -24.18
CA ARG A 121 -3.58 -1.87 -22.85
C ARG A 121 -2.60 -0.71 -22.86
N ILE A 122 -1.53 -0.80 -23.63
CA ILE A 122 -0.54 0.28 -23.76
C ILE A 122 -1.19 1.54 -24.32
N HIS A 123 -1.94 1.43 -25.43
CA HIS A 123 -2.64 2.57 -26.01
C HIS A 123 -3.65 3.20 -25.03
N SER A 124 -4.37 2.38 -24.27
CA SER A 124 -5.32 2.88 -23.25
C SER A 124 -4.60 3.65 -22.13
N VAL A 125 -3.51 3.11 -21.59
CA VAL A 125 -2.76 3.70 -20.51
C VAL A 125 -2.06 4.99 -20.95
N ILE A 126 -1.41 5.00 -22.12
CA ILE A 126 -0.75 6.19 -22.65
C ILE A 126 -1.74 7.30 -23.01
N ARG A 127 -2.91 6.94 -23.57
CA ARG A 127 -3.97 7.93 -23.82
C ARG A 127 -4.44 8.59 -22.53
N LEU A 128 -4.66 7.81 -21.46
CA LEU A 128 -5.08 8.34 -20.16
C LEU A 128 -3.98 9.20 -19.50
N ALA A 129 -2.70 8.87 -19.71
CA ALA A 129 -1.60 9.68 -19.24
C ALA A 129 -1.47 11.01 -20.00
N ASN A 130 -1.68 10.99 -21.31
CA ASN A 130 -1.59 12.18 -22.17
C ASN A 130 -2.84 13.08 -22.05
N GLU A 131 -4.02 12.47 -21.90
CA GLU A 131 -5.32 13.15 -21.80
C GLU A 131 -6.06 12.63 -20.55
N PRO A 132 -5.65 13.06 -19.35
CA PRO A 132 -6.30 12.60 -18.14
C PRO A 132 -7.77 13.03 -18.10
N ALA A 133 -8.64 12.10 -17.70
CA ALA A 133 -10.04 12.41 -17.45
C ALA A 133 -10.15 13.57 -16.46
N LYS A 134 -11.20 14.41 -16.58
CA LYS A 134 -11.39 15.61 -15.72
C LYS A 134 -11.16 15.35 -14.24
N ALA A 135 -11.71 14.25 -13.71
CA ALA A 135 -11.48 13.89 -12.32
C ALA A 135 -9.99 13.66 -12.00
N THR A 136 -9.25 13.02 -12.91
CA THR A 136 -7.80 12.77 -12.74
C THR A 136 -7.02 14.08 -12.84
N ALA A 137 -7.38 14.99 -13.74
CA ALA A 137 -6.75 16.31 -13.83
C ALA A 137 -6.91 17.10 -12.52
N HIS A 138 -8.11 17.06 -11.91
CA HIS A 138 -8.34 17.67 -10.59
C HIS A 138 -7.52 16.99 -9.48
N LEU A 139 -7.38 15.67 -9.51
CA LEU A 139 -6.53 14.94 -8.53
C LEU A 139 -5.06 15.34 -8.64
N LEU A 140 -4.53 15.52 -9.86
CA LEU A 140 -3.18 15.98 -10.09
C LEU A 140 -2.96 17.39 -9.54
N LYS A 141 -3.88 18.33 -9.85
CA LYS A 141 -3.84 19.69 -9.31
C LYS A 141 -3.95 19.74 -7.79
N ALA A 142 -4.85 18.93 -7.21
CA ALA A 142 -4.96 18.84 -5.75
C ALA A 142 -3.65 18.42 -5.10
N ARG A 143 -2.94 17.48 -5.70
CA ARG A 143 -1.62 17.04 -5.22
C ARG A 143 -0.57 18.13 -5.34
N GLU A 144 -0.54 18.88 -6.44
CA GLU A 144 0.35 20.03 -6.61
C GLU A 144 0.10 21.09 -5.54
N CYS A 145 -1.18 21.42 -5.26
CA CYS A 145 -1.55 22.34 -4.20
C CYS A 145 -1.12 21.85 -2.81
N GLU A 146 -1.29 20.54 -2.53
CA GLU A 146 -0.86 19.92 -1.28
C GLU A 146 0.66 20.05 -1.09
N GLU A 147 1.46 19.83 -2.14
CA GLU A 147 2.92 19.97 -2.10
C GLU A 147 3.39 21.43 -1.90
N GLN A 148 2.59 22.38 -2.36
CA GLN A 148 2.81 23.81 -2.14
C GLN A 148 2.31 24.27 -0.75
N GLY A 149 1.68 23.38 0.03
CA GLY A 149 1.09 23.66 1.34
C GLY A 149 -0.29 24.31 1.27
N ASP A 150 -0.86 24.52 0.08
CA ASP A 150 -2.22 25.06 -0.07
C ASP A 150 -3.28 23.96 0.04
N ILE A 151 -3.47 23.50 1.29
CA ILE A 151 -4.48 22.46 1.60
C ILE A 151 -5.89 22.93 1.27
N THR A 152 -6.15 24.23 1.31
CA THR A 152 -7.48 24.78 1.02
C THR A 152 -7.83 24.61 -0.47
N GLN A 153 -6.89 24.96 -1.34
CA GLN A 153 -7.07 24.77 -2.79
C GLN A 153 -7.09 23.28 -3.14
N ALA A 154 -6.24 22.47 -2.49
CA ALA A 154 -6.27 21.01 -2.66
C ALA A 154 -7.65 20.41 -2.35
N ILE A 155 -8.30 20.82 -1.26
CA ILE A 155 -9.68 20.41 -0.92
C ILE A 155 -10.67 20.80 -2.03
N GLN A 156 -10.53 22.00 -2.60
CA GLN A 156 -11.42 22.46 -3.66
C GLN A 156 -11.27 21.59 -4.91
N GLU A 157 -10.05 21.31 -5.32
CA GLU A 157 -9.77 20.44 -6.48
C GLU A 157 -10.30 19.00 -6.25
N ILE A 158 -10.15 18.45 -5.03
CA ILE A 158 -10.72 17.13 -4.70
C ILE A 158 -12.25 17.14 -4.75
N LYS A 159 -12.90 18.24 -4.36
CA LYS A 159 -14.36 18.37 -4.49
C LYS A 159 -14.79 18.39 -5.95
N GLU A 160 -14.06 19.08 -6.83
CA GLU A 160 -14.34 19.04 -8.27
C GLU A 160 -14.16 17.61 -8.84
N ALA A 161 -13.09 16.91 -8.46
CA ALA A 161 -12.90 15.50 -8.82
C ALA A 161 -14.07 14.63 -8.34
N LEU A 162 -14.60 14.90 -7.15
CA LEU A 162 -15.71 14.14 -6.57
C LEU A 162 -17.05 14.43 -7.29
N LYS A 163 -17.26 15.63 -7.86
CA LYS A 163 -18.45 15.91 -8.71
C LYS A 163 -18.45 15.02 -9.97
N GLU A 164 -17.27 14.83 -10.58
CA GLU A 164 -17.11 13.97 -11.76
C GLU A 164 -17.25 12.47 -11.41
N ARG A 165 -16.82 12.07 -10.19
CA ARG A 165 -16.88 10.68 -9.71
C ARG A 165 -17.43 10.60 -8.28
N PRO A 166 -18.76 10.77 -8.06
CA PRO A 166 -19.36 10.88 -6.72
C PRO A 166 -19.19 9.64 -5.83
N ASN A 167 -19.05 8.47 -6.45
CA ASN A 167 -18.94 7.17 -5.79
C ASN A 167 -17.51 6.60 -5.85
N SER A 168 -16.50 7.46 -5.72
CA SER A 168 -15.11 7.02 -5.62
C SER A 168 -14.64 7.02 -4.18
N SER A 169 -14.45 5.82 -3.59
CA SER A 169 -13.93 5.68 -2.22
C SER A 169 -12.56 6.33 -2.08
N ARG A 170 -11.71 6.21 -3.10
CA ARG A 170 -10.37 6.81 -3.14
C ARG A 170 -10.42 8.35 -3.07
N ILE A 171 -11.30 9.00 -3.84
CA ILE A 171 -11.44 10.47 -3.81
C ILE A 171 -12.01 10.91 -2.46
N LEU A 172 -13.00 10.18 -1.94
CA LEU A 172 -13.56 10.43 -0.61
C LEU A 172 -12.52 10.29 0.50
N ARG A 173 -11.69 9.25 0.44
CA ARG A 173 -10.58 9.04 1.38
C ARG A 173 -9.58 10.20 1.31
N LYS A 174 -9.17 10.61 0.10
CA LYS A 174 -8.26 11.76 -0.07
C LYS A 174 -8.85 13.04 0.51
N LEU A 175 -10.14 13.28 0.29
CA LEU A 175 -10.84 14.43 0.89
C LEU A 175 -10.79 14.39 2.42
N GLY A 176 -11.02 13.21 3.00
CA GLY A 176 -10.93 13.00 4.45
C GLY A 176 -9.53 13.27 4.99
N GLN A 177 -8.48 12.79 4.30
CA GLN A 177 -7.08 13.05 4.68
C GLN A 177 -6.76 14.55 4.68
N LEU A 178 -7.18 15.29 3.66
CA LEU A 178 -6.96 16.74 3.60
C LEU A 178 -7.71 17.49 4.71
N TYR A 179 -8.91 17.06 5.08
CA TYR A 179 -9.62 17.65 6.22
C TYR A 179 -8.95 17.31 7.56
N ALA A 180 -8.41 16.10 7.72
CA ALA A 180 -7.63 15.73 8.90
C ALA A 180 -6.35 16.57 9.02
N MET A 181 -5.67 16.89 7.91
CA MET A 181 -4.52 17.80 7.89
C MET A 181 -4.88 19.24 8.32
N LYS A 182 -6.15 19.63 8.26
CA LYS A 182 -6.67 20.90 8.77
C LYS A 182 -7.30 20.79 10.16
N ASP A 183 -7.02 19.71 10.88
CA ASP A 183 -7.61 19.41 12.20
C ASP A 183 -9.15 19.40 12.22
N ASN A 184 -9.75 19.15 11.05
CA ASN A 184 -11.22 19.02 10.94
C ASN A 184 -11.62 17.55 10.94
N ASP A 185 -11.39 16.90 12.10
CA ASP A 185 -11.59 15.48 12.30
C ASP A 185 -13.05 15.03 12.07
N ASP A 186 -14.04 15.91 12.33
CA ASP A 186 -15.46 15.55 12.15
C ASP A 186 -15.87 15.45 10.66
N VAL A 187 -15.33 16.32 9.83
CA VAL A 187 -15.56 16.22 8.37
C VAL A 187 -14.73 15.09 7.77
N ALA A 188 -13.51 14.89 8.25
CA ALA A 188 -12.66 13.77 7.86
C ALA A 188 -13.35 12.43 8.13
N GLU A 189 -13.90 12.24 9.32
CA GLU A 189 -14.66 11.05 9.70
C GLU A 189 -15.82 10.76 8.75
N LYS A 190 -16.63 11.77 8.43
CA LYS A 190 -17.75 11.63 7.48
C LYS A 190 -17.27 11.19 6.09
N CYS A 191 -16.14 11.72 5.63
CA CYS A 191 -15.55 11.34 4.35
C CYS A 191 -15.09 9.87 4.37
N PHE A 192 -14.40 9.42 5.43
CA PHE A 192 -13.94 8.03 5.54
C PHE A 192 -15.11 7.05 5.68
N LEU A 193 -16.12 7.39 6.48
CA LEU A 193 -17.34 6.57 6.60
C LEU A 193 -18.05 6.43 5.25
N LYS A 194 -18.14 7.51 4.47
CA LYS A 194 -18.71 7.45 3.12
C LYS A 194 -17.84 6.62 2.17
N ALA A 195 -16.50 6.72 2.28
CA ALA A 195 -15.58 5.90 1.49
C ALA A 195 -15.80 4.40 1.75
N VAL A 196 -15.92 4.00 3.03
CA VAL A 196 -16.22 2.62 3.44
C VAL A 196 -17.61 2.17 2.96
N ALA A 197 -18.61 3.05 2.98
CA ALA A 197 -19.95 2.74 2.50
C ALA A 197 -19.99 2.51 0.97
N VAL A 198 -19.20 3.28 0.21
CA VAL A 198 -19.08 3.14 -1.25
C VAL A 198 -18.29 1.89 -1.62
N ASN A 199 -17.21 1.60 -0.91
CA ASN A 199 -16.38 0.42 -1.14
C ASN A 199 -16.21 -0.37 0.16
N SER A 200 -16.93 -1.49 0.26
CA SER A 200 -16.85 -2.40 1.42
C SER A 200 -15.49 -3.09 1.58
N GLN A 201 -14.60 -3.00 0.60
CA GLN A 201 -13.23 -3.54 0.65
C GLN A 201 -12.16 -2.47 0.88
N ASP A 202 -12.56 -1.23 1.21
CA ASP A 202 -11.61 -0.16 1.52
C ASP A 202 -11.02 -0.34 2.93
N ALA A 203 -9.95 -1.16 3.03
CA ALA A 203 -9.22 -1.40 4.27
C ALA A 203 -8.52 -0.14 4.77
N ILE A 204 -7.97 0.67 3.87
CA ILE A 204 -7.20 1.88 4.22
C ILE A 204 -8.09 2.88 4.97
N SER A 205 -9.30 3.16 4.45
CA SER A 205 -10.23 4.06 5.15
C SER A 205 -10.63 3.54 6.53
N ARG A 206 -10.71 2.20 6.71
CA ARG A 206 -10.99 1.61 8.04
C ARG A 206 -9.82 1.75 8.99
N TYR A 207 -8.57 1.56 8.54
CA TYR A 207 -7.41 1.83 9.37
C TYR A 207 -7.37 3.28 9.84
N ILE A 208 -7.59 4.23 8.92
CA ILE A 208 -7.63 5.65 9.26
C ILE A 208 -8.77 5.96 10.25
N LEU A 209 -9.95 5.35 10.08
CA LEU A 209 -11.04 5.46 11.05
C LEU A 209 -10.65 4.90 12.41
N SER A 210 -9.95 3.77 12.47
CA SER A 210 -9.45 3.22 13.74
C SER A 210 -8.52 4.21 14.45
N GLU A 211 -7.55 4.78 13.75
CA GLU A 211 -6.63 5.80 14.28
C GLU A 211 -7.37 7.07 14.73
N LEU A 212 -8.32 7.53 13.93
CA LEU A 212 -9.14 8.71 14.26
C LEU A 212 -9.98 8.48 15.51
N TYR A 213 -10.61 7.31 15.67
CA TYR A 213 -11.37 6.97 16.85
C TYR A 213 -10.47 6.75 18.08
N LEU A 214 -9.25 6.25 17.88
CA LEU A 214 -8.24 6.17 18.93
C LEU A 214 -7.86 7.58 19.43
N LYS A 215 -7.61 8.53 18.52
CA LYS A 215 -7.37 9.95 18.85
C LYS A 215 -8.54 10.58 19.62
N LYS A 216 -9.78 10.21 19.26
CA LYS A 216 -11.01 10.67 19.93
C LYS A 216 -11.33 9.92 21.24
N ASP A 217 -10.45 9.03 21.70
CA ASP A 217 -10.65 8.16 22.87
C ASP A 217 -11.89 7.23 22.79
N ASN A 218 -12.37 6.97 21.57
CA ASN A 218 -13.46 6.02 21.32
C ASN A 218 -12.88 4.63 21.02
N LEU A 219 -12.41 3.95 22.06
CA LEU A 219 -11.69 2.68 21.94
C LEU A 219 -12.54 1.56 21.30
N ALA A 220 -13.84 1.52 21.58
CA ALA A 220 -14.73 0.52 21.01
C ALA A 220 -14.84 0.65 19.47
N ALA A 221 -14.96 1.87 18.96
CA ALA A 221 -14.98 2.13 17.53
C ALA A 221 -13.60 1.88 16.91
N ALA A 222 -12.51 2.25 17.57
CA ALA A 222 -11.15 2.00 17.12
C ALA A 222 -10.89 0.50 16.90
N VAL A 223 -11.21 -0.35 17.89
CA VAL A 223 -11.09 -1.82 17.76
C VAL A 223 -11.94 -2.34 16.63
N LYS A 224 -13.22 -1.93 16.55
CA LYS A 224 -14.13 -2.37 15.50
C LYS A 224 -13.58 -2.12 14.08
N TYR A 225 -13.09 -0.91 13.84
CA TYR A 225 -12.60 -0.55 12.51
C TYR A 225 -11.24 -1.18 12.21
N TYR A 226 -10.37 -1.35 13.21
CA TYR A 226 -9.14 -2.12 13.06
C TYR A 226 -9.42 -3.58 12.65
N ASP A 227 -10.35 -4.24 13.33
CA ASP A 227 -10.73 -5.62 13.05
C ASP A 227 -11.29 -5.80 11.63
N GLN A 228 -12.12 -4.86 11.20
CA GLN A 228 -12.62 -4.86 9.84
C GLN A 228 -11.52 -4.63 8.79
N ALA A 229 -10.55 -3.78 9.10
CA ALA A 229 -9.45 -3.46 8.20
C ALA A 229 -8.50 -4.64 8.03
N ILE A 230 -8.05 -5.24 9.13
CA ILE A 230 -7.09 -6.36 9.10
C ILE A 230 -7.68 -7.62 8.46
N ALA A 231 -8.99 -7.82 8.56
CA ALA A 231 -9.70 -8.92 7.89
C ALA A 231 -9.71 -8.77 6.36
N ILE A 232 -9.61 -7.54 5.84
CA ILE A 232 -9.56 -7.26 4.40
C ILE A 232 -8.11 -7.27 3.91
N SER A 233 -7.23 -6.53 4.57
CA SER A 233 -5.82 -6.39 4.19
C SER A 233 -4.93 -6.27 5.43
N PRO A 234 -4.03 -7.22 5.70
CA PRO A 234 -3.17 -7.21 6.89
C PRO A 234 -1.91 -6.33 6.74
N ARG A 235 -1.98 -5.22 6.00
CA ARG A 235 -0.80 -4.37 5.72
C ARG A 235 -0.41 -3.43 6.84
N ASN A 236 -1.38 -2.89 7.60
CA ASN A 236 -1.13 -1.88 8.66
C ASN A 236 -1.04 -2.50 10.05
N ILE A 237 -0.08 -3.41 10.22
CA ILE A 237 0.15 -4.11 11.50
C ILE A 237 0.62 -3.12 12.59
N ALA A 238 1.37 -2.08 12.20
CA ALA A 238 1.87 -1.06 13.13
C ALA A 238 0.75 -0.38 13.92
N SER A 239 -0.35 0.00 13.26
CA SER A 239 -1.52 0.60 13.92
C SER A 239 -2.14 -0.32 14.99
N GLY A 240 -1.99 -1.65 14.84
CA GLY A 240 -2.41 -2.63 15.83
C GLY A 240 -1.59 -2.56 17.12
N VAL A 241 -0.28 -2.31 17.01
CA VAL A 241 0.59 -2.15 18.19
C VAL A 241 0.19 -0.89 18.97
N ASP A 242 -0.04 0.23 18.30
CA ASP A 242 -0.42 1.49 18.93
C ASP A 242 -1.79 1.38 19.59
N LEU A 243 -2.74 0.73 18.91
CA LEU A 243 -4.07 0.46 19.46
C LEU A 243 -3.98 -0.44 20.71
N GLY A 244 -3.25 -1.57 20.61
CA GLY A 244 -3.07 -2.51 21.73
C GLY A 244 -2.39 -1.86 22.93
N ASN A 245 -1.36 -1.05 22.71
CA ASN A 245 -0.68 -0.29 23.76
C ASN A 245 -1.64 0.68 24.46
N THR A 246 -2.47 1.40 23.70
CA THR A 246 -3.46 2.32 24.29
C THR A 246 -4.51 1.57 25.10
N LEU A 247 -5.01 0.44 24.60
CA LEU A 247 -5.94 -0.43 25.31
C LEU A 247 -5.34 -0.94 26.64
N MET A 248 -4.05 -1.37 26.62
CA MET A 248 -3.31 -1.80 27.81
C MET A 248 -3.26 -0.68 28.86
N LYS A 249 -2.84 0.53 28.46
CA LYS A 249 -2.77 1.71 29.35
C LYS A 249 -4.12 2.11 29.94
N ARG A 250 -5.22 1.74 29.28
CA ARG A 250 -6.60 1.99 29.74
C ARG A 250 -7.19 0.84 30.56
N GLY A 251 -6.40 -0.19 30.89
CA GLY A 251 -6.85 -1.34 31.65
C GLY A 251 -7.72 -2.34 30.88
N MET A 252 -7.76 -2.22 29.53
CA MET A 252 -8.50 -3.12 28.64
C MET A 252 -7.60 -4.26 28.15
N GLY A 253 -6.91 -4.93 29.06
CA GLY A 253 -5.85 -5.92 28.78
C GLY A 253 -6.30 -7.04 27.85
N THR A 254 -7.47 -7.65 28.08
CA THR A 254 -8.00 -8.73 27.23
C THR A 254 -8.11 -8.32 25.76
N GLN A 255 -8.66 -7.14 25.49
CA GLN A 255 -8.80 -6.63 24.12
C GLN A 255 -7.46 -6.28 23.50
N ALA A 256 -6.53 -5.71 24.28
CA ALA A 256 -5.17 -5.43 23.84
C ALA A 256 -4.46 -6.71 23.38
N LEU A 257 -4.60 -7.79 24.16
CA LEU A 257 -4.00 -9.09 23.85
C LEU A 257 -4.59 -9.72 22.58
N GLU A 258 -5.89 -9.58 22.35
CA GLU A 258 -6.51 -10.01 21.08
C GLU A 258 -5.93 -9.26 19.87
N ILE A 259 -5.70 -7.95 20.00
CA ILE A 259 -5.05 -7.15 18.95
C ILE A 259 -3.61 -7.60 18.74
N PHE A 260 -2.82 -7.81 19.80
CA PHE A 260 -1.44 -8.29 19.67
C PHE A 260 -1.35 -9.69 19.06
N GLN A 261 -2.29 -10.59 19.31
CA GLN A 261 -2.36 -11.87 18.63
C GLN A 261 -2.59 -11.70 17.11
N LYS A 262 -3.47 -10.77 16.71
CA LYS A 262 -3.66 -10.44 15.28
C LYS A 262 -2.38 -9.87 14.67
N VAL A 263 -1.67 -9.00 15.39
CA VAL A 263 -0.35 -8.49 14.97
C VAL A 263 0.61 -9.65 14.70
N LEU A 264 0.73 -10.60 15.65
CA LEU A 264 1.58 -11.78 15.50
C LEU A 264 1.18 -12.62 14.27
N MET A 265 -0.09 -12.94 14.13
CA MET A 265 -0.60 -13.78 13.01
C MET A 265 -0.29 -13.19 11.63
N HIS A 266 -0.23 -11.87 11.51
CA HIS A 266 -0.06 -11.18 10.22
C HIS A 266 1.34 -10.61 10.00
N SER A 267 2.24 -10.65 10.98
CA SER A 267 3.61 -10.11 10.89
C SER A 267 4.52 -10.90 9.94
N GLY A 268 4.19 -12.14 9.62
CA GLY A 268 5.00 -12.98 8.74
C GLY A 268 6.44 -13.11 9.26
N LYS A 269 7.42 -12.76 8.40
CA LYS A 269 8.85 -12.77 8.76
C LYS A 269 9.33 -11.48 9.44
N ASN A 270 8.53 -10.40 9.40
CA ASN A 270 8.91 -9.13 10.03
C ASN A 270 8.32 -9.03 11.43
N LEU A 271 9.11 -9.40 12.42
CA LEU A 271 8.68 -9.51 13.80
C LEU A 271 8.92 -8.25 14.66
N VAL A 272 9.36 -7.14 14.05
CA VAL A 272 9.59 -5.86 14.77
C VAL A 272 8.33 -5.38 15.51
N HIS A 273 7.16 -5.56 14.90
CA HIS A 273 5.89 -5.19 15.52
C HIS A 273 5.50 -6.12 16.66
N VAL A 274 5.89 -7.40 16.58
CA VAL A 274 5.67 -8.40 17.65
C VAL A 274 6.57 -8.09 18.86
N GLU A 275 7.82 -7.69 18.62
CA GLU A 275 8.74 -7.24 19.68
C GLU A 275 8.15 -6.03 20.44
N LYS A 276 7.65 -5.03 19.71
CA LYS A 276 6.99 -3.87 20.32
C LYS A 276 5.75 -4.25 21.12
N ALA A 277 4.95 -5.19 20.62
CA ALA A 277 3.78 -5.69 21.36
C ALA A 277 4.21 -6.41 22.65
N ALA A 278 5.29 -7.20 22.61
CA ALA A 278 5.84 -7.84 23.79
C ALA A 278 6.36 -6.82 24.82
N GLU A 279 7.02 -5.75 24.38
CA GLU A 279 7.46 -4.65 25.26
C GLU A 279 6.25 -3.96 25.94
N CYS A 280 5.17 -3.71 25.20
CA CYS A 280 3.95 -3.17 25.78
C CYS A 280 3.34 -4.10 26.85
N CYS A 281 3.38 -5.43 26.64
CA CYS A 281 2.93 -6.40 27.62
C CYS A 281 3.81 -6.38 28.87
N LEU A 282 5.14 -6.26 28.72
CA LEU A 282 6.08 -6.16 29.85
C LEU A 282 5.84 -4.92 30.69
N GLU A 283 5.68 -3.76 30.03
CA GLU A 283 5.39 -2.50 30.73
C GLU A 283 4.08 -2.54 31.52
N ALA A 284 3.12 -3.35 31.04
CA ALA A 284 1.82 -3.54 31.70
C ALA A 284 1.82 -4.65 32.78
N GLY A 285 2.94 -5.37 32.97
CA GLY A 285 3.03 -6.50 33.91
C GLY A 285 2.37 -7.79 33.41
N GLU A 286 2.03 -7.86 32.10
CA GLU A 286 1.42 -9.05 31.47
C GLU A 286 2.51 -10.04 31.02
N HIS A 287 3.29 -10.56 31.99
CA HIS A 287 4.49 -11.38 31.78
C HIS A 287 4.23 -12.64 30.94
N GLY A 288 3.13 -13.36 31.21
CA GLY A 288 2.78 -14.58 30.48
C GLY A 288 2.47 -14.35 29.00
N HIS A 289 1.95 -13.17 28.62
CA HIS A 289 1.69 -12.81 27.23
C HIS A 289 2.94 -12.28 26.54
N ALA A 290 3.73 -11.46 27.22
CA ALA A 290 5.04 -11.01 26.76
C ALA A 290 5.94 -12.19 26.41
N ARG A 291 5.97 -13.21 27.27
CA ARG A 291 6.71 -14.46 27.06
C ARG A 291 6.34 -15.14 25.77
N LYS A 292 5.04 -15.37 25.49
CA LYS A 292 4.57 -16.03 24.27
C LYS A 292 4.96 -15.26 23.00
N LEU A 293 4.87 -13.93 23.05
CA LEU A 293 5.28 -13.07 21.93
C LEU A 293 6.79 -13.14 21.69
N LEU A 294 7.61 -13.09 22.75
CA LEU A 294 9.06 -13.22 22.66
C LEU A 294 9.50 -14.61 22.18
N GLU A 295 8.87 -15.67 22.67
CA GLU A 295 9.13 -17.05 22.20
C GLU A 295 8.91 -17.14 20.68
N SER A 296 7.82 -16.58 20.15
CA SER A 296 7.55 -16.55 18.69
C SER A 296 8.61 -15.78 17.90
N VAL A 297 9.17 -14.71 18.46
CA VAL A 297 10.26 -13.95 17.82
C VAL A 297 11.55 -14.74 17.81
N ILE A 298 11.88 -15.40 18.93
CA ILE A 298 13.10 -16.21 19.08
C ILE A 298 13.03 -17.45 18.18
N GLU A 299 11.90 -18.14 18.11
CA GLU A 299 11.72 -19.28 17.20
C GLU A 299 12.01 -18.92 15.75
N ALA A 300 11.58 -17.74 15.32
CA ALA A 300 11.83 -17.26 13.95
C ALA A 300 13.24 -16.71 13.73
N ASN A 301 13.91 -16.23 14.79
CA ASN A 301 15.26 -15.67 14.76
C ASN A 301 16.10 -16.18 15.95
N PRO A 302 16.63 -17.41 15.90
CA PRO A 302 17.38 -18.02 17.01
C PRO A 302 18.69 -17.32 17.40
N GLU A 303 19.15 -16.35 16.63
CA GLU A 303 20.37 -15.58 16.92
C GLU A 303 20.11 -14.32 17.77
N ARG A 304 18.85 -14.07 18.18
CA ARG A 304 18.47 -12.93 19.02
C ARG A 304 18.75 -13.22 20.50
N TYR A 305 20.03 -13.30 20.87
CA TYR A 305 20.48 -13.54 22.25
C TYR A 305 19.99 -12.48 23.25
N ASP A 306 19.81 -11.24 22.79
CA ASP A 306 19.22 -10.14 23.56
C ASP A 306 17.80 -10.45 24.07
N LEU A 307 16.97 -11.05 23.22
CA LEU A 307 15.60 -11.45 23.57
C LEU A 307 15.56 -12.72 24.40
N MET A 308 16.51 -13.65 24.18
CA MET A 308 16.65 -14.84 25.02
C MET A 308 16.98 -14.47 26.46
N TYR A 309 17.84 -13.47 26.67
CA TYR A 309 18.16 -12.98 28.01
C TYR A 309 16.93 -12.33 28.66
N LYS A 310 16.17 -11.50 27.92
CA LYS A 310 14.89 -10.93 28.42
C LYS A 310 13.90 -12.03 28.83
N LEU A 311 13.79 -13.08 28.01
CA LEU A 311 12.90 -14.21 28.27
C LEU A 311 13.33 -15.00 29.52
N ALA A 312 14.64 -15.27 29.67
CA ALA A 312 15.17 -15.95 30.86
C ALA A 312 14.89 -15.17 32.15
N THR A 313 15.08 -13.84 32.11
CA THR A 313 14.79 -12.96 33.26
C THR A 313 13.31 -12.97 33.67
N LEU A 314 12.40 -13.08 32.69
CA LEU A 314 10.97 -13.23 32.94
C LEU A 314 10.62 -14.56 33.59
N CYS A 315 11.30 -15.65 33.19
CA CYS A 315 11.05 -16.98 33.76
C CYS A 315 11.57 -17.12 35.22
N GLU A 316 12.48 -16.23 35.67
CA GLU A 316 12.95 -16.19 37.06
C GLU A 316 12.01 -15.38 37.97
N GLN A 317 11.10 -14.60 37.43
CA GLN A 317 10.17 -13.73 38.17
C GLN A 317 8.78 -14.35 38.34
N ASP A 318 8.45 -15.44 37.63
CA ASP A 318 7.25 -16.28 37.76
C ASP A 318 7.52 -17.43 38.77
#